data_177eccd45d0195f4a233dfdc92ba8c36
#
_entry.id   177eccd45d0195f4a233dfdc92ba8c36
#
_cell.length_a   1.000
_cell.length_b   1.000
_cell.length_c   1.000
_cell.angle_alpha   90.00
_cell.angle_beta   90.00
_cell.angle_gamma   90.00
#
_symmetry.space_group_name_H-M   'P 1'
#
loop_
_entity.id
_entity.type
_entity.pdbx_description
1 polymer ?
#
loop_
_entity_poly.entity_id
_entity_poly.type
_entity_poly.pdbx_seq_one_letter_code
_entity_poly.pdbx_strand_id
1 'polypeptide(L)'
;MSPDPACKWSNYLKDAKERVNRDCTLEVRGTLTRLTGLVLEANGLRAPVGSQCMVSMASQAPVLAEVVGFSNDRAYLMPAGDVHGLCSGASVVPAAAYVPVPRLSEPLAASLNNAAGLLRLPLGDGLLGRVVDAHGAPMDRMGPIVDVTARPMDRRPINAMDRAPVREPLDTGERAINALLTVGRGQRIGLFSGSGVGKSVLLGMMARYTKADVIVVGLIGERGREVKEFIEDILGEQGRERSVVVAAPADAPPMLRMQGASYATAIAEHFRDKGCHVLLLMDSLTRYAMAQREIALAIGEPPATKGYPPSCFAKLPQLVERSGNGLGGVGSITAFYTVLSEGDDQQDPIADAARAILDGHIVLSRSLAEAGHYPAIDIEQSASRVMHNVVSRDHFEQARRFRAINSRYQKGRDLVQIGAYVSGSDPALDEAIRLQPGMTAFLQQDMYASAQFEDCLDQLSNALESGSHAA
;
A
#
# COMPACT_ATOMS: atom_id res chain seq x y z
N MET A 1 21.21 -12.64 -34.92
CA MET A 1 21.01 -13.79 -35.84
C MET A 1 19.57 -14.25 -35.65
N SER A 2 18.73 -14.18 -36.71
CA SER A 2 17.36 -14.70 -36.61
C SER A 2 17.44 -16.23 -36.51
N PRO A 3 16.66 -16.87 -35.63
CA PRO A 3 16.68 -18.34 -35.50
C PRO A 3 16.25 -18.99 -36.81
N ASP A 4 16.94 -20.08 -37.15
CA ASP A 4 16.71 -20.88 -38.35
C ASP A 4 15.22 -21.21 -38.52
N PRO A 5 14.63 -21.01 -39.68
CA PRO A 5 13.24 -21.37 -39.98
C PRO A 5 12.89 -22.82 -39.61
N ALA A 6 13.81 -23.77 -39.82
CA ALA A 6 13.62 -25.19 -39.48
C ALA A 6 13.44 -25.38 -37.92
N CYS A 7 14.19 -24.64 -37.14
CA CYS A 7 14.08 -24.67 -35.69
C CYS A 7 12.71 -24.12 -35.19
N LYS A 8 12.23 -23.05 -35.86
CA LYS A 8 10.90 -22.49 -35.54
C LYS A 8 9.76 -23.47 -35.83
N TRP A 9 9.81 -24.16 -36.95
CA TRP A 9 8.83 -25.17 -37.32
C TRP A 9 8.88 -26.39 -36.40
N SER A 10 10.08 -26.84 -36.05
CA SER A 10 10.25 -27.97 -35.12
C SER A 10 9.65 -27.67 -33.76
N ASN A 11 9.89 -26.46 -33.20
CA ASN A 11 9.31 -26.02 -31.93
C ASN A 11 7.78 -25.90 -32.02
N TYR A 12 7.25 -25.31 -33.11
CA TYR A 12 5.81 -25.22 -33.32
C TYR A 12 5.12 -26.61 -33.37
N LEU A 13 5.70 -27.55 -34.08
CA LEU A 13 5.16 -28.92 -34.19
C LEU A 13 5.26 -29.66 -32.86
N LYS A 14 6.31 -29.44 -32.07
CA LYS A 14 6.45 -29.99 -30.73
C LYS A 14 5.38 -29.47 -29.80
N ASP A 15 5.18 -28.13 -29.79
CA ASP A 15 4.14 -27.50 -29.01
C ASP A 15 2.72 -27.93 -29.41
N ALA A 16 2.47 -28.06 -30.72
CA ALA A 16 1.21 -28.60 -31.24
C ALA A 16 0.96 -30.05 -30.79
N LYS A 17 1.99 -30.89 -30.84
CA LYS A 17 1.92 -32.28 -30.37
C LYS A 17 1.64 -32.40 -28.87
N GLU A 18 2.30 -31.57 -28.06
CA GLU A 18 2.07 -31.54 -26.61
C GLU A 18 0.64 -31.12 -26.26
N ARG A 19 0.00 -30.26 -27.06
CA ARG A 19 -1.42 -29.88 -26.89
C ARG A 19 -2.40 -30.96 -27.25
N VAL A 20 -2.15 -31.68 -28.35
CA VAL A 20 -2.98 -32.81 -28.79
C VAL A 20 -2.91 -33.93 -27.77
N ASN A 21 -1.78 -34.11 -27.10
CA ASN A 21 -1.59 -35.16 -26.09
C ASN A 21 -2.11 -34.76 -24.67
N ARG A 22 -2.58 -33.54 -24.48
CA ARG A 22 -3.27 -33.18 -23.23
C ARG A 22 -4.66 -33.80 -23.24
N ASP A 23 -5.02 -34.50 -22.15
CA ASP A 23 -6.37 -35.00 -21.96
C ASP A 23 -7.38 -33.85 -22.12
N CYS A 24 -8.21 -33.91 -23.16
CA CYS A 24 -9.31 -32.96 -23.34
C CYS A 24 -10.39 -33.27 -22.31
N THR A 25 -10.28 -32.68 -21.14
CA THR A 25 -11.43 -32.60 -20.23
C THR A 25 -12.49 -31.71 -20.86
N LEU A 26 -13.75 -32.13 -20.78
CA LEU A 26 -14.88 -31.28 -21.20
C LEU A 26 -14.87 -29.97 -20.37
N GLU A 27 -14.50 -28.87 -21.02
CA GLU A 27 -14.47 -27.56 -20.38
C GLU A 27 -15.81 -26.86 -20.56
N VAL A 28 -16.38 -26.41 -19.46
CA VAL A 28 -17.55 -25.54 -19.47
C VAL A 28 -17.11 -24.13 -19.87
N ARG A 29 -17.47 -23.68 -21.05
CA ARG A 29 -17.22 -22.34 -21.57
C ARG A 29 -18.44 -21.46 -21.32
N GLY A 30 -18.20 -20.29 -20.75
CA GLY A 30 -19.20 -19.23 -20.74
C GLY A 30 -19.20 -18.46 -22.05
N THR A 31 -20.30 -17.74 -22.29
CA THR A 31 -20.45 -16.82 -23.43
C THR A 31 -20.71 -15.42 -22.89
N LEU A 32 -19.94 -14.44 -23.35
CA LEU A 32 -20.14 -13.04 -23.03
C LEU A 32 -21.49 -12.58 -23.64
N THR A 33 -22.38 -12.09 -22.80
CA THR A 33 -23.72 -11.67 -23.23
C THR A 33 -23.88 -10.16 -23.20
N ARG A 34 -23.18 -9.47 -22.29
CA ARG A 34 -23.32 -8.02 -22.08
C ARG A 34 -22.05 -7.43 -21.52
N LEU A 35 -21.75 -6.20 -21.93
CA LEU A 35 -20.77 -5.29 -21.32
C LEU A 35 -21.51 -4.05 -20.85
N THR A 36 -21.42 -3.71 -19.56
CA THR A 36 -22.03 -2.52 -19.00
C THR A 36 -21.03 -1.81 -18.09
N GLY A 37 -20.56 -0.64 -18.50
CA GLY A 37 -19.52 0.08 -17.78
C GLY A 37 -18.25 -0.76 -17.65
N LEU A 38 -17.92 -1.15 -16.41
CA LEU A 38 -16.72 -1.94 -16.09
C LEU A 38 -16.96 -3.44 -15.96
N VAL A 39 -18.21 -3.91 -16.13
CA VAL A 39 -18.59 -5.30 -15.87
C VAL A 39 -18.95 -6.04 -17.16
N LEU A 40 -18.37 -7.22 -17.29
CA LEU A 40 -18.70 -8.23 -18.30
C LEU A 40 -19.69 -9.23 -17.70
N GLU A 41 -20.82 -9.47 -18.36
CA GLU A 41 -21.79 -10.50 -17.99
C GLU A 41 -21.60 -11.72 -18.90
N ALA A 42 -21.37 -12.87 -18.32
CA ALA A 42 -21.24 -14.14 -19.04
C ALA A 42 -22.27 -15.16 -18.57
N ASN A 43 -22.90 -15.86 -19.51
CA ASN A 43 -23.79 -16.97 -19.25
C ASN A 43 -23.06 -18.30 -19.40
N GLY A 44 -23.47 -19.32 -18.61
CA GLY A 44 -22.96 -20.68 -18.69
C GLY A 44 -21.56 -20.86 -18.10
N LEU A 45 -20.94 -19.83 -17.54
CA LEU A 45 -19.66 -19.93 -16.86
C LEU A 45 -19.85 -20.51 -15.44
N ARG A 46 -19.13 -21.57 -15.12
CA ARG A 46 -19.07 -22.15 -13.77
C ARG A 46 -17.67 -21.97 -13.20
N ALA A 47 -17.44 -20.81 -12.61
CA ALA A 47 -16.18 -20.46 -11.95
C ALA A 47 -16.48 -19.75 -10.62
N PRO A 48 -15.79 -20.07 -9.52
CA PRO A 48 -15.97 -19.41 -8.24
C PRO A 48 -15.52 -17.94 -8.30
N VAL A 49 -16.02 -17.12 -7.37
CA VAL A 49 -15.58 -15.72 -7.21
C VAL A 49 -14.08 -15.70 -6.92
N GLY A 50 -13.36 -14.74 -7.54
CA GLY A 50 -11.90 -14.63 -7.50
C GLY A 50 -11.16 -15.43 -8.57
N SER A 51 -11.88 -16.28 -9.36
CA SER A 51 -11.27 -17.01 -10.46
C SER A 51 -10.90 -16.08 -11.62
N GLN A 52 -9.69 -16.28 -12.14
CA GLN A 52 -9.25 -15.62 -13.37
C GLN A 52 -9.83 -16.33 -14.59
N CYS A 53 -10.36 -15.58 -15.53
CA CYS A 53 -10.94 -16.05 -16.78
C CYS A 53 -10.32 -15.31 -17.97
N MET A 54 -10.21 -16.03 -19.09
CA MET A 54 -9.80 -15.46 -20.38
C MET A 54 -11.04 -15.20 -21.22
N VAL A 55 -11.23 -13.95 -21.61
CA VAL A 55 -12.30 -13.55 -22.55
C VAL A 55 -11.67 -13.41 -23.92
N SER A 56 -12.05 -14.27 -24.87
CA SER A 56 -11.39 -14.38 -26.17
C SER A 56 -12.36 -14.32 -27.34
N MET A 57 -11.89 -13.69 -28.41
CA MET A 57 -12.48 -13.74 -29.73
C MET A 57 -11.45 -14.25 -30.75
N ALA A 58 -11.92 -14.82 -31.84
CA ALA A 58 -11.07 -15.45 -32.86
C ALA A 58 -10.00 -14.50 -33.48
N SER A 59 -10.21 -13.18 -33.43
CA SER A 59 -9.39 -12.19 -34.11
C SER A 59 -8.55 -11.29 -33.21
N GLN A 60 -8.62 -11.46 -31.88
CA GLN A 60 -7.98 -10.53 -30.92
C GLN A 60 -7.21 -11.27 -29.83
N ALA A 61 -6.29 -10.54 -29.18
CA ALA A 61 -5.64 -11.02 -27.97
C ALA A 61 -6.68 -11.22 -26.87
N PRO A 62 -6.62 -12.32 -26.11
CA PRO A 62 -7.55 -12.56 -25.03
C PRO A 62 -7.40 -11.55 -23.91
N VAL A 63 -8.51 -11.13 -23.31
CA VAL A 63 -8.55 -10.21 -22.17
C VAL A 63 -8.69 -11.02 -20.88
N LEU A 64 -7.81 -10.79 -19.93
CA LEU A 64 -7.91 -11.37 -18.59
C LEU A 64 -9.00 -10.65 -17.81
N ALA A 65 -9.88 -11.40 -17.14
CA ALA A 65 -10.93 -10.89 -16.30
C ALA A 65 -11.11 -11.77 -15.05
N GLU A 66 -11.49 -11.17 -13.94
CA GLU A 66 -11.74 -11.89 -12.68
C GLU A 66 -13.24 -11.97 -12.40
N VAL A 67 -13.71 -13.13 -11.93
CA VAL A 67 -15.09 -13.32 -11.49
C VAL A 67 -15.30 -12.57 -10.18
N VAL A 68 -16.12 -11.53 -10.19
CA VAL A 68 -16.40 -10.67 -9.02
C VAL A 68 -17.73 -10.97 -8.35
N GLY A 69 -18.60 -11.73 -9.03
CA GLY A 69 -19.90 -12.14 -8.48
C GLY A 69 -20.71 -12.93 -9.47
N PHE A 70 -21.88 -13.36 -9.04
CA PHE A 70 -22.87 -14.04 -9.91
C PHE A 70 -24.28 -13.74 -9.41
N SER A 71 -25.23 -13.76 -10.34
CA SER A 71 -26.66 -13.69 -10.03
C SER A 71 -27.43 -14.56 -11.00
N ASN A 72 -28.26 -15.46 -10.47
CA ASN A 72 -28.92 -16.51 -11.25
C ASN A 72 -27.89 -17.35 -12.04
N ASP A 73 -28.02 -17.41 -13.37
CA ASP A 73 -27.12 -18.16 -14.26
C ASP A 73 -26.04 -17.27 -14.93
N ARG A 74 -25.87 -16.03 -14.45
CA ARG A 74 -24.90 -15.05 -14.97
C ARG A 74 -23.74 -14.86 -14.03
N ALA A 75 -22.53 -14.95 -14.57
CA ALA A 75 -21.32 -14.53 -13.88
C ALA A 75 -20.96 -13.10 -14.26
N TYR A 76 -20.58 -12.32 -13.27
CA TYR A 76 -20.04 -10.96 -13.44
C TYR A 76 -18.52 -11.02 -13.39
N LEU A 77 -17.88 -10.49 -14.43
CA LEU A 77 -16.43 -10.46 -14.50
C LEU A 77 -15.94 -9.01 -14.63
N MET A 78 -14.84 -8.72 -14.00
CA MET A 78 -14.16 -7.43 -14.10
C MET A 78 -12.89 -7.62 -14.94
N PRO A 79 -12.75 -6.92 -16.09
CA PRO A 79 -11.56 -7.02 -16.92
C PRO A 79 -10.36 -6.35 -16.25
N ALA A 80 -9.19 -6.99 -16.40
CA ALA A 80 -7.91 -6.46 -15.96
C ALA A 80 -7.17 -5.68 -17.08
N GLY A 81 -7.73 -5.65 -18.29
CA GLY A 81 -7.15 -4.98 -19.46
C GLY A 81 -8.20 -4.23 -20.26
N ASP A 82 -7.76 -3.74 -21.43
CA ASP A 82 -8.63 -3.03 -22.37
C ASP A 82 -9.68 -3.98 -22.95
N VAL A 83 -10.93 -3.52 -22.95
CA VAL A 83 -12.10 -4.24 -23.48
C VAL A 83 -12.47 -3.85 -24.91
N HIS A 84 -11.71 -2.94 -25.52
CA HIS A 84 -11.98 -2.51 -26.90
C HIS A 84 -11.94 -3.71 -27.85
N GLY A 85 -12.98 -3.79 -28.68
CA GLY A 85 -13.17 -4.87 -29.64
C GLY A 85 -13.82 -6.13 -29.11
N LEU A 86 -14.08 -6.27 -27.81
CA LEU A 86 -14.95 -7.34 -27.32
C LEU A 86 -16.39 -7.13 -27.79
N CYS A 87 -17.03 -8.19 -28.25
CA CYS A 87 -18.46 -8.15 -28.57
C CYS A 87 -19.22 -9.32 -27.94
N SER A 88 -20.53 -9.22 -27.97
CA SER A 88 -21.40 -10.30 -27.53
C SER A 88 -21.10 -11.59 -28.30
N GLY A 89 -21.10 -12.71 -27.60
CA GLY A 89 -20.70 -14.01 -28.16
C GLY A 89 -19.22 -14.38 -27.93
N ALA A 90 -18.40 -13.50 -27.35
CA ALA A 90 -17.02 -13.84 -26.98
C ALA A 90 -17.00 -15.04 -26.01
N SER A 91 -16.02 -15.91 -26.20
CA SER A 91 -15.84 -17.08 -25.33
C SER A 91 -15.18 -16.68 -24.02
N VAL A 92 -15.73 -17.14 -22.89
CA VAL A 92 -15.20 -16.93 -21.54
C VAL A 92 -14.79 -18.28 -20.96
N VAL A 93 -13.51 -18.43 -20.66
CA VAL A 93 -12.94 -19.69 -20.18
C VAL A 93 -12.14 -19.43 -18.91
N PRO A 94 -12.25 -20.25 -17.85
CA PRO A 94 -11.34 -20.15 -16.71
C PRO A 94 -9.88 -20.20 -17.18
N ALA A 95 -9.02 -19.30 -16.63
CA ALA A 95 -7.63 -19.18 -17.08
C ALA A 95 -6.85 -20.50 -16.91
N ALA A 96 -7.18 -21.31 -15.92
CA ALA A 96 -6.61 -22.64 -15.70
C ALA A 96 -6.91 -23.63 -16.84
N ALA A 97 -8.04 -23.45 -17.51
CA ALA A 97 -8.50 -24.28 -18.62
C ALA A 97 -8.16 -23.69 -20.00
N TYR A 98 -7.68 -22.43 -20.04
CA TYR A 98 -7.38 -21.75 -21.30
C TYR A 98 -6.13 -22.33 -21.96
N VAL A 99 -6.29 -22.79 -23.19
CA VAL A 99 -5.19 -23.28 -24.04
C VAL A 99 -4.96 -22.27 -25.15
N PRO A 100 -3.84 -21.50 -25.11
CA PRO A 100 -3.56 -20.50 -26.14
C PRO A 100 -3.26 -21.17 -27.50
N VAL A 101 -3.65 -20.51 -28.59
CA VAL A 101 -3.33 -21.01 -29.96
C VAL A 101 -1.82 -20.87 -30.19
N PRO A 102 -1.11 -21.91 -30.70
CA PRO A 102 0.32 -21.81 -30.98
C PRO A 102 0.61 -20.76 -32.05
N ARG A 103 1.65 -19.95 -31.83
CA ARG A 103 2.17 -19.02 -32.83
C ARG A 103 3.60 -19.40 -33.17
N LEU A 104 3.93 -19.36 -34.46
CA LEU A 104 5.19 -19.86 -35.01
C LEU A 104 6.47 -19.22 -34.43
N SER A 105 6.38 -18.07 -33.84
CA SER A 105 7.52 -17.27 -33.36
C SER A 105 7.52 -17.00 -31.84
N GLU A 106 6.51 -17.45 -31.12
CA GLU A 106 6.40 -17.19 -29.70
C GLU A 106 6.67 -18.49 -28.91
N PRO A 107 7.55 -18.44 -27.89
CA PRO A 107 7.64 -19.57 -26.96
C PRO A 107 6.27 -19.76 -26.31
N LEU A 108 5.89 -21.02 -26.09
CA LEU A 108 4.69 -21.32 -25.29
C LEU A 108 4.83 -20.59 -23.97
N ALA A 109 3.98 -19.60 -23.73
CA ALA A 109 3.97 -18.92 -22.45
C ALA A 109 3.93 -19.99 -21.38
N ALA A 110 4.96 -20.03 -20.54
CA ALA A 110 5.17 -21.09 -19.58
C ALA A 110 3.88 -21.26 -18.81
N SER A 111 3.17 -22.29 -19.20
CA SER A 111 2.03 -22.88 -18.55
C SER A 111 1.32 -21.99 -17.54
N LEU A 112 0.17 -21.53 -17.90
CA LEU A 112 -0.91 -21.22 -16.96
C LEU A 112 -1.23 -22.46 -16.09
N ASN A 113 -0.25 -22.93 -15.33
CA ASN A 113 -0.42 -23.99 -14.35
C ASN A 113 -1.16 -23.45 -13.13
N ASN A 114 -2.37 -22.95 -13.34
CA ASN A 114 -3.26 -22.51 -12.28
C ASN A 114 -4.19 -23.65 -11.88
N ALA A 115 -3.69 -24.58 -11.10
CA ALA A 115 -4.46 -25.72 -10.59
C ALA A 115 -5.71 -25.37 -9.76
N ALA A 116 -6.06 -24.08 -9.60
CA ALA A 116 -7.24 -23.66 -8.83
C ALA A 116 -7.91 -22.38 -9.38
N GLY A 117 -7.50 -21.85 -10.52
CA GLY A 117 -8.08 -20.60 -11.06
C GLY A 117 -7.76 -19.32 -10.25
N LEU A 118 -7.00 -19.43 -9.16
CA LEU A 118 -6.61 -18.28 -8.34
C LEU A 118 -5.46 -17.51 -8.97
N LEU A 119 -5.46 -16.19 -8.80
CA LEU A 119 -4.38 -15.33 -9.25
C LEU A 119 -3.06 -15.73 -8.59
N ARG A 120 -2.05 -16.03 -9.41
CA ARG A 120 -0.68 -16.34 -8.97
C ARG A 120 0.27 -15.33 -9.58
N LEU A 121 1.05 -14.67 -8.73
CA LEU A 121 2.01 -13.66 -9.16
C LEU A 121 3.44 -14.04 -8.74
N PRO A 122 4.46 -13.49 -9.44
CA PRO A 122 5.86 -13.78 -9.12
C PRO A 122 6.21 -13.28 -7.72
N LEU A 123 6.75 -14.15 -6.87
CA LEU A 123 7.32 -13.83 -5.56
C LEU A 123 8.73 -14.43 -5.49
N GLY A 124 9.70 -13.67 -5.02
CA GLY A 124 11.09 -14.09 -4.90
C GLY A 124 12.03 -12.91 -4.67
N ASP A 125 13.31 -13.23 -4.45
CA ASP A 125 14.36 -12.25 -4.18
C ASP A 125 14.68 -11.40 -5.42
N GLY A 126 14.44 -11.96 -6.62
CA GLY A 126 14.61 -11.23 -7.87
C GLY A 126 13.69 -10.01 -8.05
N LEU A 127 12.77 -9.76 -7.12
CA LEU A 127 11.98 -8.54 -7.08
C LEU A 127 12.72 -7.37 -6.42
N LEU A 128 13.79 -7.59 -5.65
CA LEU A 128 14.56 -6.51 -5.05
C LEU A 128 15.16 -5.59 -6.14
N GLY A 129 15.07 -4.30 -5.92
CA GLY A 129 15.51 -3.27 -6.87
C GLY A 129 14.54 -3.04 -8.03
N ARG A 130 13.43 -3.78 -8.13
CA ARG A 130 12.54 -3.78 -9.29
C ARG A 130 11.26 -2.95 -9.07
N VAL A 131 10.76 -2.43 -10.20
CA VAL A 131 9.46 -1.78 -10.28
C VAL A 131 8.55 -2.64 -11.14
N VAL A 132 7.42 -3.05 -10.59
CA VAL A 132 6.46 -3.96 -11.23
C VAL A 132 5.06 -3.39 -11.24
N ASP A 133 4.24 -3.84 -12.18
CA ASP A 133 2.81 -3.54 -12.20
C ASP A 133 2.02 -4.48 -11.25
N ALA A 134 0.71 -4.33 -11.24
CA ALA A 134 -0.19 -5.15 -10.42
C ALA A 134 -0.22 -6.65 -10.82
N HIS A 135 0.29 -7.02 -11.98
CA HIS A 135 0.44 -8.39 -12.45
C HIS A 135 1.86 -8.95 -12.29
N GLY A 136 2.78 -8.16 -11.74
CA GLY A 136 4.19 -8.53 -11.58
C GLY A 136 5.01 -8.39 -12.86
N ALA A 137 4.49 -7.71 -13.89
CA ALA A 137 5.29 -7.39 -15.08
C ALA A 137 6.24 -6.22 -14.79
N PRO A 138 7.50 -6.28 -15.27
CA PRO A 138 8.49 -5.23 -15.01
C PRO A 138 8.12 -3.93 -15.76
N MET A 139 8.16 -2.80 -15.04
CA MET A 139 7.95 -1.45 -15.57
C MET A 139 9.26 -0.66 -15.72
N ASP A 140 10.35 -1.14 -15.15
CA ASP A 140 11.63 -0.46 -15.00
C ASP A 140 12.58 -0.59 -16.22
N ARG A 141 12.17 -1.29 -17.25
CA ARG A 141 12.97 -1.58 -18.46
C ARG A 141 14.26 -2.36 -18.19
N MET A 142 14.39 -3.00 -17.04
CA MET A 142 15.57 -3.80 -16.67
C MET A 142 15.50 -5.25 -17.17
N GLY A 143 14.61 -5.56 -18.08
CA GLY A 143 14.40 -6.92 -18.60
C GLY A 143 13.54 -7.81 -17.68
N PRO A 144 13.42 -9.11 -18.01
CA PRO A 144 12.59 -10.04 -17.28
C PRO A 144 13.08 -10.22 -15.84
N ILE A 145 12.17 -10.49 -14.93
CA ILE A 145 12.49 -10.77 -13.52
C ILE A 145 12.88 -12.25 -13.42
N VAL A 146 14.05 -12.51 -12.89
CA VAL A 146 14.57 -13.84 -12.62
C VAL A 146 14.48 -14.14 -11.12
N ASP A 147 14.67 -15.40 -10.70
CA ASP A 147 14.64 -15.82 -9.30
C ASP A 147 13.31 -15.51 -8.59
N VAL A 148 12.22 -15.81 -9.28
CA VAL A 148 10.86 -15.68 -8.78
C VAL A 148 10.04 -16.93 -9.06
N THR A 149 9.06 -17.21 -8.20
CA THR A 149 8.12 -18.31 -8.36
C THR A 149 6.68 -17.79 -8.30
N ALA A 150 5.82 -18.25 -9.18
CA ALA A 150 4.40 -17.90 -9.17
C ALA A 150 3.71 -18.48 -7.92
N ARG A 151 3.18 -17.64 -7.05
CA ARG A 151 2.49 -18.02 -5.80
C ARG A 151 1.11 -17.40 -5.71
N PRO A 152 0.15 -18.05 -5.03
CA PRO A 152 -1.18 -17.47 -4.81
C PRO A 152 -1.11 -16.17 -4.02
N MET A 153 -1.94 -15.19 -4.40
CA MET A 153 -2.02 -13.89 -3.75
C MET A 153 -2.99 -13.86 -2.56
N ASP A 154 -3.96 -14.75 -2.56
CA ASP A 154 -4.93 -14.87 -1.47
C ASP A 154 -4.33 -15.65 -0.31
N ARG A 155 -3.80 -14.90 0.66
CA ARG A 155 -3.26 -15.44 1.91
C ARG A 155 -4.11 -14.94 3.08
N ARG A 156 -4.38 -15.84 4.00
CA ARG A 156 -5.04 -15.48 5.27
C ARG A 156 -4.04 -14.81 6.20
N PRO A 157 -4.46 -13.82 7.00
CA PRO A 157 -3.63 -13.29 8.06
C PRO A 157 -3.14 -14.39 9.02
N ILE A 158 -1.97 -14.20 9.60
CA ILE A 158 -1.48 -15.07 10.68
C ILE A 158 -2.49 -15.00 11.85
N ASN A 159 -2.78 -16.15 12.47
CA ASN A 159 -3.65 -16.19 13.63
C ASN A 159 -3.11 -15.27 14.73
N ALA A 160 -4.00 -14.51 15.35
CA ALA A 160 -3.64 -13.52 16.37
C ALA A 160 -2.87 -14.11 17.54
N MET A 161 -3.16 -15.38 17.92
CA MET A 161 -2.48 -16.07 19.02
C MET A 161 -1.07 -16.55 18.67
N ASP A 162 -0.76 -16.70 17.39
CA ASP A 162 0.56 -17.13 16.89
C ASP A 162 1.46 -15.95 16.54
N ARG A 163 0.94 -14.73 16.57
CA ARG A 163 1.63 -13.50 16.22
C ARG A 163 2.33 -12.91 17.46
N ALA A 164 3.61 -12.57 17.33
CA ALA A 164 4.32 -11.89 18.41
C ALA A 164 3.79 -10.47 18.64
N PRO A 165 3.70 -10.02 19.90
CA PRO A 165 3.31 -8.64 20.21
C PRO A 165 4.39 -7.65 19.79
N VAL A 166 4.00 -6.39 19.59
CA VAL A 166 4.91 -5.28 19.28
C VAL A 166 5.66 -4.87 20.56
N ARG A 167 6.98 -5.03 20.57
CA ARG A 167 7.84 -4.81 21.76
C ARG A 167 9.08 -3.96 21.49
N GLU A 168 9.51 -3.86 20.23
CA GLU A 168 10.75 -3.19 19.85
C GLU A 168 10.44 -1.89 19.12
N PRO A 169 11.11 -0.77 19.44
CA PRO A 169 10.96 0.46 18.68
C PRO A 169 11.58 0.30 17.29
N LEU A 170 11.02 0.99 16.32
CA LEU A 170 11.56 1.12 14.97
C LEU A 170 12.10 2.53 14.77
N ASP A 171 13.38 2.64 14.44
CA ASP A 171 13.98 3.89 14.03
C ASP A 171 13.52 4.24 12.60
N THR A 172 12.74 5.31 12.49
CA THR A 172 12.19 5.78 11.21
C THR A 172 13.08 6.82 10.53
N GLY A 173 14.12 7.31 11.23
CA GLY A 173 14.95 8.41 10.77
C GLY A 173 14.30 9.80 10.88
N GLU A 174 13.05 9.84 11.35
CA GLU A 174 12.27 11.06 11.51
C GLU A 174 12.12 11.42 12.99
N ARG A 175 12.62 12.60 13.40
CA ARG A 175 12.75 13.01 14.80
C ARG A 175 11.42 13.05 15.53
N ALA A 176 10.42 13.72 14.94
CA ALA A 176 9.11 13.86 15.54
C ALA A 176 8.42 12.49 15.73
N ILE A 177 8.63 11.56 14.81
CA ILE A 177 8.09 10.19 14.90
C ILE A 177 8.85 9.40 15.96
N ASN A 178 10.19 9.39 15.89
CA ASN A 178 11.03 8.64 16.83
C ASN A 178 10.78 9.05 18.30
N ALA A 179 10.69 10.35 18.56
CA ALA A 179 10.61 10.87 19.92
C ALA A 179 9.18 10.98 20.47
N LEU A 180 8.18 11.35 19.64
CA LEU A 180 6.85 11.72 20.15
C LEU A 180 5.73 10.76 19.71
N LEU A 181 5.99 9.95 18.67
CA LEU A 181 5.04 9.05 18.03
C LEU A 181 5.65 7.66 17.81
N THR A 182 6.59 7.27 18.66
CA THR A 182 7.43 6.10 18.45
C THR A 182 6.66 4.90 17.89
N VAL A 183 7.14 4.43 16.75
CA VAL A 183 6.60 3.29 16.03
C VAL A 183 7.29 2.02 16.51
N GLY A 184 6.52 0.96 16.70
CA GLY A 184 7.07 -0.37 17.00
C GLY A 184 7.23 -1.23 15.76
N ARG A 185 8.18 -2.15 15.77
CA ARG A 185 8.36 -3.17 14.73
C ARG A 185 7.13 -4.05 14.64
N GLY A 186 6.53 -4.14 13.44
CA GLY A 186 5.29 -4.85 13.21
C GLY A 186 4.03 -4.02 13.48
N GLN A 187 4.14 -2.72 13.75
CA GLN A 187 3.00 -1.83 13.93
C GLN A 187 2.40 -1.39 12.59
N ARG A 188 1.10 -1.15 12.57
CA ARG A 188 0.33 -0.65 11.43
C ARG A 188 -0.10 0.79 11.70
N ILE A 189 0.42 1.73 10.92
CA ILE A 189 0.21 3.18 11.13
C ILE A 189 -0.53 3.78 9.95
N GLY A 190 -1.49 4.65 10.23
CA GLY A 190 -2.13 5.49 9.23
C GLY A 190 -1.39 6.82 9.08
N LEU A 191 -1.06 7.22 7.85
CA LEU A 191 -0.59 8.55 7.52
C LEU A 191 -1.72 9.33 6.87
N PHE A 192 -2.36 10.20 7.65
CA PHE A 192 -3.52 10.99 7.23
C PHE A 192 -3.07 12.33 6.69
N SER A 193 -3.51 12.66 5.49
CA SER A 193 -3.09 13.90 4.84
C SER A 193 -4.12 14.41 3.82
N GLY A 194 -4.18 15.73 3.69
CA GLY A 194 -4.74 16.36 2.51
C GLY A 194 -3.77 16.33 1.32
N SER A 195 -4.13 16.98 0.22
CA SER A 195 -3.24 17.15 -0.94
C SER A 195 -2.20 18.27 -0.69
N GLY A 196 -0.95 18.05 -1.10
CA GLY A 196 0.08 19.09 -1.11
C GLY A 196 0.75 19.42 0.23
N VAL A 197 0.60 18.56 1.25
CA VAL A 197 1.16 18.78 2.60
C VAL A 197 2.51 18.11 2.86
N GLY A 198 3.19 17.61 1.81
CA GLY A 198 4.49 16.94 1.95
C GLY A 198 4.44 15.44 2.22
N LYS A 199 3.28 14.78 2.00
CA LYS A 199 3.10 13.32 2.19
C LYS A 199 4.19 12.49 1.51
N SER A 200 4.40 12.70 0.20
CA SER A 200 5.35 11.90 -0.59
C SER A 200 6.79 12.10 -0.14
N VAL A 201 7.14 13.32 0.29
CA VAL A 201 8.45 13.62 0.85
C VAL A 201 8.67 12.86 2.15
N LEU A 202 7.70 12.88 3.08
CA LEU A 202 7.80 12.14 4.33
C LEU A 202 7.88 10.61 4.09
N LEU A 203 7.08 10.06 3.17
CA LEU A 203 7.20 8.65 2.76
C LEU A 203 8.59 8.32 2.22
N GLY A 204 9.17 9.23 1.44
CA GLY A 204 10.53 9.08 0.93
C GLY A 204 11.60 9.15 2.02
N MET A 205 11.47 10.05 3.00
CA MET A 205 12.35 10.10 4.17
C MET A 205 12.29 8.76 4.92
N MET A 206 11.09 8.25 5.19
CA MET A 206 10.92 6.94 5.84
C MET A 206 11.51 5.80 4.99
N ALA A 207 11.30 5.81 3.66
CA ALA A 207 11.87 4.80 2.78
C ALA A 207 13.42 4.81 2.80
N ARG A 208 14.05 5.98 2.87
CA ARG A 208 15.50 6.10 2.91
C ARG A 208 16.12 5.77 4.27
N TYR A 209 15.50 6.22 5.34
CA TYR A 209 16.14 6.30 6.66
C TYR A 209 15.67 5.25 7.66
N THR A 210 14.50 4.63 7.43
CA THR A 210 14.02 3.57 8.34
C THR A 210 14.98 2.38 8.38
N LYS A 211 15.29 1.92 9.58
CA LYS A 211 16.07 0.71 9.82
C LYS A 211 15.26 -0.56 9.54
N ALA A 212 15.08 -0.85 8.25
CA ALA A 212 14.41 -2.04 7.74
C ALA A 212 15.32 -2.76 6.75
N ASP A 213 15.21 -4.09 6.67
CA ASP A 213 16.02 -4.91 5.75
C ASP A 213 15.51 -4.75 4.31
N VAL A 214 14.18 -4.73 4.14
CA VAL A 214 13.51 -4.63 2.85
C VAL A 214 12.39 -3.59 2.94
N ILE A 215 12.22 -2.82 1.87
CA ILE A 215 11.15 -1.86 1.73
C ILE A 215 10.22 -2.31 0.60
N VAL A 216 8.94 -2.36 0.86
CA VAL A 216 7.94 -2.62 -0.17
C VAL A 216 7.03 -1.39 -0.30
N VAL A 217 6.95 -0.86 -1.50
CA VAL A 217 6.14 0.34 -1.79
C VAL A 217 5.00 -0.05 -2.72
N GLY A 218 3.77 0.13 -2.28
CA GLY A 218 2.57 -0.01 -3.10
C GLY A 218 2.03 1.36 -3.49
N LEU A 219 2.24 1.79 -4.74
CA LEU A 219 1.71 3.03 -5.29
C LEU A 219 0.39 2.74 -6.00
N ILE A 220 -0.72 2.90 -5.26
CA ILE A 220 -2.05 2.46 -5.69
C ILE A 220 -2.95 3.66 -5.99
N GLY A 221 -3.28 3.85 -7.26
CA GLY A 221 -4.14 4.93 -7.72
C GLY A 221 -3.48 6.30 -7.73
N GLU A 222 -2.15 6.36 -7.64
CA GLU A 222 -1.39 7.59 -7.76
C GLU A 222 -1.17 7.96 -9.23
N ARG A 223 -0.91 9.24 -9.53
CA ARG A 223 -0.69 9.69 -10.91
C ARG A 223 0.62 9.13 -11.45
N GLY A 224 0.66 8.73 -12.72
CA GLY A 224 1.86 8.19 -13.35
C GLY A 224 3.10 9.08 -13.21
N ARG A 225 2.93 10.42 -13.20
CA ARG A 225 4.02 11.37 -12.93
C ARG A 225 4.56 11.22 -11.50
N GLU A 226 3.68 11.13 -10.51
CA GLU A 226 4.04 11.01 -9.10
C GLU A 226 4.72 9.67 -8.80
N VAL A 227 4.30 8.60 -9.50
CA VAL A 227 4.95 7.28 -9.45
C VAL A 227 6.41 7.40 -9.90
N LYS A 228 6.66 8.06 -11.04
CA LYS A 228 8.01 8.23 -11.57
C LYS A 228 8.87 9.10 -10.65
N GLU A 229 8.37 10.25 -10.21
CA GLU A 229 9.02 11.17 -9.30
C GLU A 229 9.39 10.48 -7.97
N PHE A 230 8.49 9.65 -7.42
CA PHE A 230 8.77 8.90 -6.22
C PHE A 230 9.94 7.92 -6.39
N ILE A 231 10.02 7.23 -7.52
CA ILE A 231 11.05 6.22 -7.78
C ILE A 231 12.41 6.88 -8.07
N GLU A 232 12.44 7.91 -8.94
CA GLU A 232 13.68 8.53 -9.44
C GLU A 232 14.24 9.55 -8.43
N ASP A 233 13.39 10.46 -7.93
CA ASP A 233 13.83 11.60 -7.14
C ASP A 233 13.77 11.37 -5.63
N ILE A 234 12.70 10.70 -5.18
CA ILE A 234 12.44 10.54 -3.75
C ILE A 234 13.14 9.29 -3.19
N LEU A 235 12.97 8.14 -3.81
CA LEU A 235 13.59 6.89 -3.37
C LEU A 235 15.09 6.85 -3.72
N GLY A 236 15.44 7.28 -4.92
CA GLY A 236 16.81 7.31 -5.44
C GLY A 236 17.41 5.91 -5.65
N GLU A 237 18.67 5.85 -6.09
CA GLU A 237 19.34 4.56 -6.38
C GLU A 237 19.53 3.71 -5.13
N GLN A 238 20.08 4.27 -4.06
CA GLN A 238 20.35 3.54 -2.82
C GLN A 238 19.09 3.00 -2.14
N GLY A 239 18.00 3.81 -2.11
CA GLY A 239 16.73 3.36 -1.58
C GLY A 239 16.12 2.26 -2.44
N ARG A 240 16.30 2.32 -3.77
CA ARG A 240 15.76 1.34 -4.70
C ARG A 240 16.38 -0.05 -4.56
N GLU A 241 17.68 -0.15 -4.30
CA GLU A 241 18.39 -1.45 -4.20
C GLU A 241 17.77 -2.39 -3.16
N ARG A 242 17.28 -1.87 -2.04
CA ARG A 242 16.61 -2.63 -0.98
C ARG A 242 15.08 -2.55 -1.04
N SER A 243 14.52 -2.06 -2.15
CA SER A 243 13.09 -1.83 -2.30
C SER A 243 12.48 -2.67 -3.40
N VAL A 244 11.19 -2.96 -3.25
CA VAL A 244 10.32 -3.44 -4.33
C VAL A 244 9.17 -2.45 -4.46
N VAL A 245 8.94 -1.97 -5.67
CA VAL A 245 7.85 -1.02 -5.97
C VAL A 245 6.79 -1.71 -6.81
N VAL A 246 5.55 -1.73 -6.31
CA VAL A 246 4.37 -2.17 -7.06
C VAL A 246 3.56 -0.94 -7.43
N ALA A 247 3.40 -0.68 -8.73
CA ALA A 247 2.66 0.47 -9.23
C ALA A 247 1.37 0.07 -9.94
N ALA A 248 0.24 0.60 -9.46
CA ALA A 248 -1.05 0.53 -10.11
C ALA A 248 -1.61 1.97 -10.24
N PRO A 249 -1.27 2.69 -11.32
CA PRO A 249 -1.59 4.11 -11.46
C PRO A 249 -3.11 4.38 -11.51
N ALA A 250 -3.50 5.67 -11.44
CA ALA A 250 -4.90 6.09 -11.32
C ALA A 250 -5.76 5.74 -12.55
N ASP A 251 -5.14 5.59 -13.72
CA ASP A 251 -5.76 5.15 -14.97
C ASP A 251 -5.91 3.63 -15.10
N ALA A 252 -5.29 2.88 -14.18
CA ALA A 252 -5.47 1.43 -14.14
C ALA A 252 -6.90 1.03 -13.73
N PRO A 253 -7.45 -0.05 -14.31
CA PRO A 253 -8.74 -0.60 -13.90
C PRO A 253 -8.85 -0.82 -12.38
N PRO A 254 -10.06 -0.70 -11.80
CA PRO A 254 -10.24 -0.88 -10.35
C PRO A 254 -9.71 -2.20 -9.82
N MET A 255 -9.88 -3.29 -10.60
CA MET A 255 -9.37 -4.60 -10.23
C MET A 255 -7.85 -4.60 -10.09
N LEU A 256 -7.11 -3.95 -10.99
CA LEU A 256 -5.65 -3.86 -10.92
C LEU A 256 -5.19 -3.04 -9.71
N ARG A 257 -5.90 -1.98 -9.35
CA ARG A 257 -5.61 -1.21 -8.13
C ARG A 257 -5.78 -2.07 -6.87
N MET A 258 -6.82 -2.91 -6.83
CA MET A 258 -7.03 -3.87 -5.74
C MET A 258 -5.93 -4.95 -5.69
N GLN A 259 -5.61 -5.53 -6.84
CA GLN A 259 -4.58 -6.55 -6.99
C GLN A 259 -3.20 -6.02 -6.64
N GLY A 260 -2.85 -4.80 -7.07
CA GLY A 260 -1.58 -4.14 -6.75
C GLY A 260 -1.35 -3.99 -5.24
N ALA A 261 -2.37 -3.58 -4.48
CA ALA A 261 -2.28 -3.50 -3.02
C ALA A 261 -2.08 -4.88 -2.37
N SER A 262 -2.83 -5.89 -2.84
CA SER A 262 -2.70 -7.27 -2.38
C SER A 262 -1.34 -7.87 -2.73
N TYR A 263 -0.79 -7.53 -3.89
CA TYR A 263 0.51 -7.98 -4.36
C TYR A 263 1.66 -7.36 -3.56
N ALA A 264 1.64 -6.04 -3.34
CA ALA A 264 2.61 -5.37 -2.47
C ALA A 264 2.62 -6.01 -1.07
N THR A 265 1.44 -6.30 -0.51
CA THR A 265 1.33 -6.98 0.78
C THR A 265 1.90 -8.41 0.72
N ALA A 266 1.63 -9.18 -0.36
CA ALA A 266 2.16 -10.54 -0.52
C ALA A 266 3.70 -10.57 -0.68
N ILE A 267 4.28 -9.56 -1.33
CA ILE A 267 5.74 -9.38 -1.41
C ILE A 267 6.31 -9.12 0.00
N ALA A 268 5.67 -8.23 0.78
CA ALA A 268 6.08 -7.97 2.16
C ALA A 268 5.99 -9.24 3.03
N GLU A 269 4.93 -10.04 2.90
CA GLU A 269 4.78 -11.33 3.57
C GLU A 269 5.89 -12.32 3.18
N HIS A 270 6.29 -12.34 1.90
CA HIS A 270 7.37 -13.21 1.43
C HIS A 270 8.69 -12.93 2.17
N PHE A 271 9.08 -11.67 2.29
CA PHE A 271 10.32 -11.29 2.98
C PHE A 271 10.18 -11.43 4.50
N ARG A 272 9.04 -11.09 5.09
CA ARG A 272 8.77 -11.37 6.52
C ARG A 272 8.93 -12.84 6.84
N ASP A 273 8.36 -13.73 6.03
CA ASP A 273 8.40 -15.18 6.25
C ASP A 273 9.84 -15.75 6.10
N LYS A 274 10.77 -14.98 5.51
CA LYS A 274 12.22 -15.24 5.48
C LYS A 274 12.97 -14.71 6.71
N GLY A 275 12.28 -14.03 7.61
CA GLY A 275 12.86 -13.45 8.81
C GLY A 275 13.28 -11.98 8.68
N CYS A 276 13.02 -11.32 7.56
CA CYS A 276 13.35 -9.91 7.36
C CYS A 276 12.39 -8.99 8.12
N HIS A 277 12.93 -7.83 8.53
CA HIS A 277 12.12 -6.70 8.97
C HIS A 277 11.74 -5.84 7.76
N VAL A 278 10.49 -5.90 7.38
CA VAL A 278 9.96 -5.24 6.18
C VAL A 278 9.26 -3.95 6.55
N LEU A 279 9.58 -2.86 5.85
CA LEU A 279 8.78 -1.63 5.82
C LEU A 279 7.83 -1.68 4.63
N LEU A 280 6.53 -1.68 4.87
CA LEU A 280 5.50 -1.58 3.85
C LEU A 280 4.95 -0.15 3.81
N LEU A 281 5.12 0.54 2.69
CA LEU A 281 4.54 1.85 2.41
C LEU A 281 3.41 1.66 1.39
N MET A 282 2.15 1.87 1.80
CA MET A 282 0.97 1.70 0.94
C MET A 282 0.32 3.05 0.64
N ASP A 283 0.50 3.56 -0.55
CA ASP A 283 -0.05 4.84 -1.00
C ASP A 283 -1.06 4.60 -2.14
N SER A 284 -2.38 4.58 -1.94
CA SER A 284 -3.06 4.86 -0.69
C SER A 284 -4.18 3.85 -0.39
N LEU A 285 -4.50 3.68 0.89
CA LEU A 285 -5.63 2.89 1.35
C LEU A 285 -6.97 3.47 0.86
N THR A 286 -7.06 4.79 0.76
CA THR A 286 -8.24 5.48 0.20
C THR A 286 -8.49 5.07 -1.25
N ARG A 287 -7.44 5.00 -2.08
CA ARG A 287 -7.56 4.58 -3.49
C ARG A 287 -7.94 3.10 -3.61
N TYR A 288 -7.43 2.26 -2.71
CA TYR A 288 -7.88 0.87 -2.60
C TYR A 288 -9.39 0.78 -2.29
N ALA A 289 -9.87 1.55 -1.32
CA ALA A 289 -11.29 1.60 -0.97
C ALA A 289 -12.16 2.15 -2.12
N MET A 290 -11.68 3.16 -2.85
CA MET A 290 -12.34 3.69 -4.04
C MET A 290 -12.44 2.64 -5.15
N ALA A 291 -11.39 1.86 -5.39
CA ALA A 291 -11.42 0.77 -6.36
C ALA A 291 -12.46 -0.29 -5.98
N GLN A 292 -12.52 -0.69 -4.70
CA GLN A 292 -13.56 -1.61 -4.21
C GLN A 292 -14.96 -1.01 -4.36
N ARG A 293 -15.13 0.29 -4.11
CA ARG A 293 -16.42 0.98 -4.33
C ARG A 293 -16.86 0.90 -5.78
N GLU A 294 -15.96 1.19 -6.72
CA GLU A 294 -16.23 1.11 -8.16
C GLU A 294 -16.68 -0.31 -8.56
N ILE A 295 -16.00 -1.35 -8.07
CA ILE A 295 -16.33 -2.76 -8.33
C ILE A 295 -17.70 -3.10 -7.74
N ALA A 296 -17.92 -2.82 -6.46
CA ALA A 296 -19.13 -3.18 -5.75
C ALA A 296 -20.38 -2.50 -6.31
N LEU A 297 -20.29 -1.21 -6.62
CA LEU A 297 -21.40 -0.48 -7.29
C LEU A 297 -21.68 -1.04 -8.69
N ALA A 298 -20.66 -1.44 -9.43
CA ALA A 298 -20.82 -1.99 -10.78
C ALA A 298 -21.53 -3.35 -10.80
N ILE A 299 -21.37 -4.16 -9.74
CA ILE A 299 -22.10 -5.43 -9.59
C ILE A 299 -23.47 -5.26 -8.89
N GLY A 300 -23.85 -4.02 -8.54
CA GLY A 300 -25.17 -3.72 -7.99
C GLY A 300 -25.26 -3.76 -6.46
N GLU A 301 -24.14 -3.77 -5.72
CA GLU A 301 -24.16 -3.63 -4.26
C GLU A 301 -24.66 -2.21 -3.90
N PRO A 302 -25.65 -2.09 -3.00
CA PRO A 302 -26.22 -0.78 -2.68
C PRO A 302 -25.20 0.09 -1.91
N PRO A 303 -25.11 1.39 -2.23
CA PRO A 303 -24.29 2.32 -1.48
C PRO A 303 -24.83 2.52 -0.06
N ALA A 304 -23.94 2.65 0.90
CA ALA A 304 -24.25 2.97 2.29
C ALA A 304 -23.68 4.35 2.67
N THR A 305 -22.67 4.42 3.50
CA THR A 305 -22.13 5.67 4.05
C THR A 305 -21.33 6.44 3.00
N LYS A 306 -21.75 7.70 2.70
CA LYS A 306 -21.13 8.58 1.70
C LYS A 306 -20.89 7.89 0.35
N GLY A 307 -21.75 6.97 -0.04
CA GLY A 307 -21.68 6.24 -1.30
C GLY A 307 -20.73 5.05 -1.32
N TYR A 308 -20.13 4.67 -0.20
CA TYR A 308 -19.32 3.44 -0.07
C TYR A 308 -20.21 2.25 0.30
N PRO A 309 -20.19 1.16 -0.47
CA PRO A 309 -20.86 -0.10 -0.11
C PRO A 309 -20.24 -0.77 1.12
N PRO A 310 -20.98 -1.63 1.84
CA PRO A 310 -20.48 -2.36 3.00
C PRO A 310 -19.24 -3.19 2.76
N SER A 311 -19.09 -3.76 1.56
CA SER A 311 -17.91 -4.55 1.18
C SER A 311 -16.59 -3.76 1.25
N CYS A 312 -16.62 -2.43 1.05
CA CYS A 312 -15.43 -1.60 1.20
C CYS A 312 -14.87 -1.67 2.62
N PHE A 313 -15.75 -1.56 3.62
CA PHE A 313 -15.35 -1.62 5.02
C PHE A 313 -14.91 -3.01 5.46
N ALA A 314 -15.44 -4.07 4.84
CA ALA A 314 -15.01 -5.44 5.10
C ALA A 314 -13.63 -5.77 4.50
N LYS A 315 -13.28 -5.19 3.35
CA LYS A 315 -12.00 -5.44 2.66
C LYS A 315 -10.82 -4.73 3.31
N LEU A 316 -11.02 -3.57 3.93
CA LEU A 316 -9.95 -2.80 4.58
C LEU A 316 -9.24 -3.60 5.69
N PRO A 317 -9.95 -4.16 6.70
CA PRO A 317 -9.30 -4.99 7.71
C PRO A 317 -8.61 -6.23 7.12
N GLN A 318 -9.20 -6.87 6.10
CA GLN A 318 -8.62 -8.04 5.45
C GLN A 318 -7.23 -7.75 4.84
N LEU A 319 -7.03 -6.57 4.25
CA LEU A 319 -5.73 -6.15 3.74
C LEU A 319 -4.76 -5.80 4.87
N VAL A 320 -5.20 -4.95 5.82
CA VAL A 320 -4.37 -4.39 6.88
C VAL A 320 -3.89 -5.47 7.87
N GLU A 321 -4.74 -6.44 8.20
CA GLU A 321 -4.41 -7.53 9.13
C GLU A 321 -3.34 -8.51 8.60
N ARG A 322 -3.00 -8.47 7.32
CA ARG A 322 -1.89 -9.25 6.75
C ARG A 322 -0.52 -8.74 7.19
N SER A 323 -0.42 -7.45 7.56
CA SER A 323 0.79 -6.84 8.12
C SER A 323 0.95 -7.14 9.61
N GLY A 324 2.15 -6.93 10.13
CA GLY A 324 2.48 -7.18 11.54
C GLY A 324 3.63 -8.16 11.72
N ASN A 325 3.87 -8.56 12.96
CA ASN A 325 4.92 -9.52 13.30
C ASN A 325 4.64 -10.91 12.71
N GLY A 326 5.71 -11.63 12.36
CA GLY A 326 5.68 -12.99 11.87
C GLY A 326 5.38 -14.02 12.95
N LEU A 327 5.30 -15.29 12.55
CA LEU A 327 5.11 -16.43 13.44
C LEU A 327 6.27 -16.52 14.45
N GLY A 328 5.94 -16.60 15.73
CA GLY A 328 6.95 -16.72 16.79
C GLY A 328 7.94 -15.55 16.87
N GLY A 329 7.65 -14.40 16.25
CA GLY A 329 8.52 -13.23 16.23
C GLY A 329 9.61 -13.25 15.14
N VAL A 330 9.56 -14.23 14.24
CA VAL A 330 10.49 -14.29 13.10
C VAL A 330 10.02 -13.36 11.99
N GLY A 331 10.79 -12.28 11.74
CA GLY A 331 10.44 -11.24 10.77
C GLY A 331 9.26 -10.36 11.19
N SER A 332 9.10 -9.23 10.52
CA SER A 332 7.99 -8.31 10.78
C SER A 332 7.64 -7.52 9.53
N ILE A 333 6.37 -7.06 9.43
CA ILE A 333 5.94 -6.04 8.49
C ILE A 333 5.46 -4.85 9.30
N THR A 334 6.25 -3.78 9.36
CA THR A 334 5.78 -2.48 9.83
C THR A 334 5.18 -1.74 8.64
N ALA A 335 3.92 -1.35 8.75
CA ALA A 335 3.19 -0.81 7.61
C ALA A 335 2.72 0.63 7.85
N PHE A 336 2.98 1.51 6.88
CA PHE A 336 2.39 2.83 6.80
C PHE A 336 1.36 2.87 5.66
N TYR A 337 0.12 3.09 6.04
CA TYR A 337 -0.99 3.21 5.10
C TYR A 337 -1.38 4.67 4.97
N THR A 338 -1.22 5.27 3.79
CA THR A 338 -1.69 6.63 3.60
C THR A 338 -3.20 6.65 3.44
N VAL A 339 -3.81 7.63 4.06
CA VAL A 339 -5.25 7.88 4.01
C VAL A 339 -5.45 9.32 3.58
N LEU A 340 -6.01 9.50 2.38
CA LEU A 340 -6.30 10.80 1.82
C LEU A 340 -7.67 11.26 2.30
N SER A 341 -7.73 12.41 2.98
CA SER A 341 -8.98 13.08 3.34
C SER A 341 -9.22 14.24 2.37
N GLU A 342 -10.37 14.24 1.68
CA GLU A 342 -10.74 15.35 0.81
C GLU A 342 -11.15 16.56 1.65
N GLY A 343 -10.49 17.72 1.40
CA GLY A 343 -10.82 18.97 2.08
C GLY A 343 -10.58 18.98 3.59
N ASP A 344 -9.65 18.15 4.09
CA ASP A 344 -9.37 17.96 5.52
C ASP A 344 -10.61 17.49 6.32
N ASP A 345 -11.57 16.83 5.65
CA ASP A 345 -12.79 16.28 6.27
C ASP A 345 -12.45 15.10 7.18
N GLN A 346 -12.46 15.37 8.48
CA GLN A 346 -12.24 14.34 9.52
C GLN A 346 -13.38 13.31 9.61
N GLN A 347 -14.53 13.59 8.99
CA GLN A 347 -15.70 12.71 8.95
C GLN A 347 -15.73 11.81 7.69
N ASP A 348 -14.61 11.70 6.95
CA ASP A 348 -14.50 10.74 5.86
C ASP A 348 -14.65 9.31 6.40
N PRO A 349 -15.59 8.49 5.88
CA PRO A 349 -15.87 7.16 6.42
C PRO A 349 -14.68 6.19 6.25
N ILE A 350 -13.84 6.39 5.25
CA ILE A 350 -12.62 5.57 5.07
C ILE A 350 -11.56 5.98 6.07
N ALA A 351 -11.42 7.30 6.35
CA ALA A 351 -10.52 7.79 7.38
C ALA A 351 -10.91 7.26 8.76
N ASP A 352 -12.20 7.27 9.10
CA ASP A 352 -12.70 6.75 10.36
C ASP A 352 -12.51 5.24 10.48
N ALA A 353 -12.87 4.48 9.44
CA ALA A 353 -12.63 3.05 9.39
C ALA A 353 -11.13 2.70 9.52
N ALA A 354 -10.24 3.46 8.87
CA ALA A 354 -8.80 3.28 8.96
C ALA A 354 -8.30 3.53 10.40
N ARG A 355 -8.76 4.62 11.05
CA ARG A 355 -8.41 4.88 12.47
C ARG A 355 -8.83 3.76 13.41
N ALA A 356 -9.96 3.10 13.12
CA ALA A 356 -10.46 2.01 13.94
C ALA A 356 -9.61 0.73 13.86
N ILE A 357 -9.05 0.43 12.67
CA ILE A 357 -8.33 -0.83 12.42
C ILE A 357 -6.79 -0.72 12.55
N LEU A 358 -6.25 0.51 12.60
CA LEU A 358 -4.81 0.75 12.69
C LEU A 358 -4.34 0.92 14.12
N ASP A 359 -3.06 0.64 14.39
CA ASP A 359 -2.44 0.70 15.72
C ASP A 359 -1.92 2.12 16.07
N GLY A 360 -2.27 3.11 15.29
CA GLY A 360 -1.91 4.50 15.46
C GLY A 360 -2.08 5.29 14.16
N HIS A 361 -1.91 6.61 14.27
CA HIS A 361 -2.02 7.50 13.11
C HIS A 361 -1.13 8.73 13.26
N ILE A 362 -0.62 9.19 12.14
CA ILE A 362 0.12 10.44 11.97
C ILE A 362 -0.73 11.33 11.07
N VAL A 363 -1.00 12.55 11.50
CA VAL A 363 -1.78 13.53 10.74
C VAL A 363 -0.83 14.61 10.21
N LEU A 364 -0.87 14.87 8.92
CA LEU A 364 -0.18 16.00 8.31
C LEU A 364 -1.14 17.18 8.19
N SER A 365 -0.75 18.30 8.77
CA SER A 365 -1.54 19.53 8.83
C SER A 365 -1.23 20.45 7.66
N ARG A 366 -2.28 20.94 6.99
CA ARG A 366 -2.16 21.95 5.94
C ARG A 366 -1.66 23.27 6.50
N SER A 367 -2.14 23.69 7.68
CA SER A 367 -1.73 24.93 8.31
C SER A 367 -0.24 24.95 8.66
N LEU A 368 0.34 23.81 9.07
CA LEU A 368 1.77 23.70 9.29
C LEU A 368 2.56 23.78 7.97
N ALA A 369 2.07 23.12 6.91
CA ALA A 369 2.70 23.16 5.59
C ALA A 369 2.68 24.59 5.00
N GLU A 370 1.56 25.30 5.11
CA GLU A 370 1.42 26.71 4.68
C GLU A 370 2.32 27.65 5.46
N ALA A 371 2.60 27.33 6.73
CA ALA A 371 3.57 28.07 7.57
C ALA A 371 5.04 27.69 7.27
N GLY A 372 5.32 26.83 6.29
CA GLY A 372 6.67 26.37 5.97
C GLY A 372 7.27 25.42 7.01
N HIS A 373 6.45 24.83 7.87
CA HIS A 373 6.87 23.87 8.89
C HIS A 373 6.89 22.46 8.31
N TYR A 374 8.06 21.88 8.11
CA TYR A 374 8.23 20.54 7.57
C TYR A 374 9.14 19.66 8.46
N PRO A 375 8.80 18.35 8.61
CA PRO A 375 7.56 17.73 8.12
C PRO A 375 6.34 18.33 8.83
N ALA A 376 5.21 18.42 8.13
CA ALA A 376 4.01 19.07 8.62
C ALA A 376 3.18 18.17 9.57
N ILE A 377 3.87 17.49 10.49
CA ILE A 377 3.26 16.52 11.43
C ILE A 377 2.54 17.27 12.55
N ASP A 378 1.22 17.08 12.64
CA ASP A 378 0.43 17.54 13.76
C ASP A 378 0.52 16.56 14.91
N ILE A 379 1.34 16.87 15.93
CA ILE A 379 1.56 15.99 17.07
C ILE A 379 0.35 15.91 18.03
N GLU A 380 -0.58 16.88 17.99
CA GLU A 380 -1.78 16.86 18.82
C GLU A 380 -2.82 15.88 18.28
N GLN A 381 -2.99 15.88 16.96
CA GLN A 381 -3.92 15.00 16.27
C GLN A 381 -3.33 13.61 15.97
N SER A 382 -2.04 13.40 16.24
CA SER A 382 -1.34 12.13 15.98
C SER A 382 -1.21 11.28 17.23
N ALA A 383 -1.23 9.95 17.09
CA ALA A 383 -1.08 9.02 18.20
C ALA A 383 -0.46 7.69 17.77
N SER A 384 0.52 7.20 18.55
CA SER A 384 0.96 5.80 18.50
C SER A 384 0.36 5.05 19.68
N ARG A 385 -0.48 4.04 19.40
CA ARG A 385 -1.15 3.26 20.44
C ARG A 385 -0.22 2.28 21.14
N VAL A 386 0.95 1.99 20.54
CA VAL A 386 1.91 1.02 21.10
C VAL A 386 3.11 1.70 21.76
N MET A 387 3.26 3.03 21.66
CA MET A 387 4.43 3.74 22.17
C MET A 387 4.78 3.34 23.62
N HIS A 388 3.78 3.25 24.51
CA HIS A 388 3.96 2.89 25.92
C HIS A 388 4.52 1.47 26.14
N ASN A 389 4.46 0.59 25.12
CA ASN A 389 4.98 -0.79 25.16
C ASN A 389 6.39 -0.92 24.61
N VAL A 390 6.86 0.07 23.83
CA VAL A 390 8.10 -0.02 23.04
C VAL A 390 9.17 0.97 23.50
N VAL A 391 8.85 1.93 24.39
CA VAL A 391 9.79 2.90 24.91
C VAL A 391 9.94 2.79 26.44
N SER A 392 11.01 3.39 26.98
CA SER A 392 11.20 3.51 28.42
C SER A 392 10.13 4.44 29.02
N ARG A 393 9.89 4.28 30.32
CA ARG A 393 8.96 5.13 31.07
C ARG A 393 9.37 6.61 31.00
N ASP A 394 10.66 6.88 31.15
CA ASP A 394 11.18 8.25 31.11
C ASP A 394 10.97 8.90 29.75
N HIS A 395 11.23 8.20 28.66
CA HIS A 395 10.94 8.68 27.32
C HIS A 395 9.44 8.97 27.13
N PHE A 396 8.58 8.06 27.58
CA PHE A 396 7.12 8.24 27.48
C PHE A 396 6.65 9.47 28.27
N GLU A 397 7.20 9.71 29.47
CA GLU A 397 6.87 10.88 30.30
C GLU A 397 7.36 12.19 29.67
N GLN A 398 8.57 12.21 29.08
CA GLN A 398 9.08 13.36 28.36
C GLN A 398 8.22 13.70 27.13
N ALA A 399 7.85 12.70 26.32
CA ALA A 399 6.97 12.89 25.17
C ALA A 399 5.59 13.45 25.62
N ARG A 400 5.07 12.95 26.74
CA ARG A 400 3.82 13.44 27.33
C ARG A 400 3.92 14.89 27.78
N ARG A 401 5.05 15.27 28.41
CA ARG A 401 5.32 16.65 28.84
C ARG A 401 5.41 17.58 27.63
N PHE A 402 6.16 17.18 26.59
CA PHE A 402 6.26 17.94 25.36
C PHE A 402 4.88 18.23 24.74
N ARG A 403 4.03 17.22 24.61
CA ARG A 403 2.66 17.37 24.08
C ARG A 403 1.80 18.29 24.96
N ALA A 404 1.90 18.17 26.28
CA ALA A 404 1.14 19.03 27.21
C ALA A 404 1.52 20.51 27.07
N ILE A 405 2.81 20.80 26.97
CA ILE A 405 3.34 22.16 26.76
C ILE A 405 2.89 22.71 25.39
N ASN A 406 3.02 21.89 24.33
CA ASN A 406 2.57 22.30 23.00
C ASN A 406 1.07 22.61 22.97
N SER A 407 0.24 21.74 23.54
CA SER A 407 -1.21 21.95 23.64
C SER A 407 -1.56 23.21 24.43
N ARG A 408 -0.81 23.51 25.49
CA ARG A 408 -1.00 24.74 26.26
C ARG A 408 -0.72 25.97 25.42
N TYR A 409 0.39 25.96 24.67
CA TYR A 409 0.74 27.04 23.74
C TYR A 409 -0.33 27.24 22.67
N GLN A 410 -0.78 26.17 22.01
CA GLN A 410 -1.80 26.25 20.96
C GLN A 410 -3.11 26.87 21.46
N LYS A 411 -3.54 26.50 22.67
CA LYS A 411 -4.74 27.08 23.30
C LYS A 411 -4.59 28.56 23.66
N GLY A 412 -3.37 29.01 24.01
CA GLY A 412 -3.08 30.38 24.34
C GLY A 412 -2.62 31.25 23.17
N ARG A 413 -2.36 30.63 22.00
CA ARG A 413 -1.73 31.27 20.84
C ARG A 413 -2.46 32.53 20.38
N ASP A 414 -3.78 32.48 20.29
CA ASP A 414 -4.58 33.63 19.83
C ASP A 414 -4.47 34.81 20.80
N LEU A 415 -4.49 34.56 22.11
CA LEU A 415 -4.33 35.58 23.12
C LEU A 415 -2.95 36.27 23.06
N VAL A 416 -1.90 35.48 22.79
CA VAL A 416 -0.54 35.97 22.62
C VAL A 416 -0.41 36.80 21.33
N GLN A 417 -0.99 36.33 20.22
CA GLN A 417 -0.91 37.01 18.93
C GLN A 417 -1.62 38.35 18.89
N ILE A 418 -2.77 38.47 19.56
CA ILE A 418 -3.51 39.74 19.64
C ILE A 418 -2.97 40.67 20.74
N GLY A 419 -1.92 40.25 21.47
CA GLY A 419 -1.32 41.05 22.56
C GLY A 419 -2.20 41.16 23.81
N ALA A 420 -3.20 40.31 23.96
CA ALA A 420 -4.10 40.27 25.13
C ALA A 420 -3.56 39.48 26.32
N TYR A 421 -2.48 38.72 26.11
CA TYR A 421 -1.84 37.94 27.16
C TYR A 421 -0.86 38.79 27.95
N VAL A 422 -0.96 38.77 29.29
CA VAL A 422 -0.03 39.43 30.22
C VAL A 422 0.88 38.37 30.84
N SER A 423 2.19 38.54 30.66
CA SER A 423 3.20 37.63 31.23
C SER A 423 3.05 37.58 32.76
N GLY A 424 3.16 36.40 33.34
CA GLY A 424 2.96 36.15 34.78
C GLY A 424 1.51 35.80 35.17
N SER A 425 0.53 35.96 34.28
CA SER A 425 -0.87 35.64 34.59
C SER A 425 -1.15 34.12 34.59
N ASP A 426 -0.41 33.32 33.82
CA ASP A 426 -0.48 31.88 33.76
C ASP A 426 0.93 31.28 33.62
N PRO A 427 1.52 30.80 34.75
CA PRO A 427 2.88 30.24 34.72
C PRO A 427 3.08 29.08 33.74
N ALA A 428 2.03 28.28 33.47
CA ALA A 428 2.11 27.17 32.54
C ALA A 428 2.12 27.65 31.07
N LEU A 429 1.43 28.75 30.75
CA LEU A 429 1.48 29.37 29.44
C LEU A 429 2.81 30.13 29.24
N ASP A 430 3.34 30.79 30.29
CA ASP A 430 4.66 31.41 30.27
C ASP A 430 5.76 30.40 29.96
N GLU A 431 5.73 29.20 30.61
CA GLU A 431 6.64 28.09 30.28
C GLU A 431 6.48 27.67 28.83
N ALA A 432 5.26 27.54 28.34
CA ALA A 432 4.98 27.12 26.98
C ALA A 432 5.49 28.14 25.94
N ILE A 433 5.29 29.45 26.17
CA ILE A 433 5.79 30.51 25.29
C ILE A 433 7.33 30.49 25.25
N ARG A 434 7.97 30.33 26.41
CA ARG A 434 9.43 30.30 26.53
C ARG A 434 10.06 29.12 25.77
N LEU A 435 9.46 27.94 25.84
CA LEU A 435 9.96 26.70 25.21
C LEU A 435 9.62 26.59 23.73
N GLN A 436 8.62 27.32 23.25
CA GLN A 436 8.08 27.18 21.89
C GLN A 436 9.10 27.27 20.76
N PRO A 437 10.09 28.20 20.77
CA PRO A 437 11.09 28.24 19.69
C PRO A 437 11.93 26.98 19.60
N GLY A 438 12.39 26.43 20.74
CA GLY A 438 13.13 25.16 20.82
C GLY A 438 12.29 23.96 20.38
N MET A 439 11.03 23.91 20.81
CA MET A 439 10.09 22.87 20.43
C MET A 439 9.77 22.91 18.93
N THR A 440 9.62 24.09 18.34
CA THR A 440 9.42 24.21 16.89
C THR A 440 10.64 23.75 16.11
N ALA A 441 11.84 24.17 16.50
CA ALA A 441 13.08 23.71 15.88
C ALA A 441 13.28 22.19 16.01
N PHE A 442 12.85 21.61 17.14
CA PHE A 442 12.86 20.15 17.32
C PHE A 442 11.93 19.41 16.35
N LEU A 443 10.75 19.96 16.08
CA LEU A 443 9.76 19.35 15.19
C LEU A 443 10.11 19.47 13.70
N GLN A 444 10.94 20.46 13.33
CA GLN A 444 11.36 20.68 11.95
C GLN A 444 12.59 19.82 11.61
N GLN A 445 12.56 19.16 10.46
CA GLN A 445 13.67 18.36 9.97
C GLN A 445 13.83 18.55 8.47
N ASP A 446 15.07 18.70 8.01
CA ASP A 446 15.38 18.73 6.58
C ASP A 446 15.15 17.35 5.94
N MET A 447 14.62 17.33 4.73
CA MET A 447 14.26 16.08 4.03
C MET A 447 15.47 15.22 3.67
N TYR A 448 16.67 15.77 3.69
CA TYR A 448 17.93 15.06 3.45
C TYR A 448 18.67 14.69 4.75
N ALA A 449 18.12 15.07 5.91
CA ALA A 449 18.69 14.73 7.21
C ALA A 449 17.98 13.50 7.81
N SER A 450 18.78 12.61 8.40
CA SER A 450 18.28 11.49 9.20
C SER A 450 18.54 11.76 10.68
N ALA A 451 17.58 11.50 11.53
CA ALA A 451 17.72 11.61 12.99
C ALA A 451 17.72 10.19 13.60
N GLN A 452 18.85 9.80 14.19
CA GLN A 452 18.95 8.49 14.88
C GLN A 452 18.07 8.49 16.12
N PHE A 453 17.51 7.32 16.45
CA PHE A 453 16.57 7.19 17.57
C PHE A 453 17.13 7.70 18.90
N GLU A 454 18.37 7.36 19.24
CA GLU A 454 19.03 7.77 20.49
C GLU A 454 19.27 9.27 20.52
N ASP A 455 19.77 9.86 19.44
CA ASP A 455 19.98 11.31 19.32
C ASP A 455 18.67 12.11 19.48
N CYS A 456 17.54 11.52 19.03
CA CYS A 456 16.23 12.15 19.19
C CYS A 456 15.81 12.29 20.65
N LEU A 457 16.21 11.36 21.53
CA LEU A 457 15.89 11.41 22.96
C LEU A 457 16.67 12.52 23.66
N ASP A 458 17.95 12.66 23.34
CA ASP A 458 18.80 13.73 23.88
C ASP A 458 18.28 15.11 23.42
N GLN A 459 17.91 15.20 22.15
CA GLN A 459 17.34 16.45 21.60
C GLN A 459 15.96 16.76 22.20
N LEU A 460 15.13 15.76 22.52
CA LEU A 460 13.86 15.94 23.21
C LEU A 460 14.07 16.52 24.62
N SER A 461 15.03 15.97 25.36
CA SER A 461 15.40 16.47 26.70
C SER A 461 15.87 17.92 26.62
N ASN A 462 16.76 18.22 25.67
CA ASN A 462 17.29 19.58 25.46
C ASN A 462 16.19 20.58 25.07
N ALA A 463 15.20 20.17 24.23
CA ALA A 463 14.07 21.02 23.84
C ALA A 463 13.15 21.36 25.03
N LEU A 464 13.08 20.49 26.05
CA LEU A 464 12.32 20.68 27.26
C LEU A 464 13.08 21.47 28.35
N GLU A 465 14.41 21.58 28.24
CA GLU A 465 15.29 22.25 29.20
C GLU A 465 15.78 23.64 28.73
N SER A 466 15.85 23.87 27.41
CA SER A 466 16.45 25.05 26.78
C SER A 466 15.88 26.42 27.22
N GLY A 467 14.91 26.42 28.11
CA GLY A 467 14.42 27.64 28.75
C GLY A 467 15.09 27.99 30.08
N SER A 468 16.06 27.20 30.59
CA SER A 468 16.68 27.47 31.89
C SER A 468 17.90 28.41 31.83
N HIS A 469 18.42 28.75 30.64
CA HIS A 469 19.64 29.53 30.45
C HIS A 469 19.47 30.94 29.86
N ALA A 470 18.25 31.48 29.74
CA ALA A 470 18.00 32.87 29.35
C ALA A 470 17.28 33.59 30.49
N ALA A 471 17.99 33.89 31.55
CA ALA A 471 17.63 34.83 32.61
C ALA A 471 18.80 35.79 32.80
#